data_26fe34b960710553ba252c0282c4fc99
#
_entry.id   26fe34b960710553ba252c0282c4fc99
#
_cell.length_a   1.000
_cell.length_b   1.000
_cell.length_c   1.000
_cell.angle_alpha   90.00
_cell.angle_beta   90.00
_cell.angle_gamma   90.00
#
_symmetry.space_group_name_H-M   'P 1'
#
loop_
_entity.id
_entity.type
_entity.pdbx_description
1 polymer ?
#
loop_
_entity_poly.entity_id
_entity_poly.type
_entity_poly.pdbx_seq_one_letter_code
_entity_poly.pdbx_strand_id
1 'polypeptide(L)'
;MSQKTMELYIHIPFCVKKCQYCDFLSFAADEATQAAYVEALLREIAYYGPHCSDYLVSTVYIGGGTPSWLTEEWMAQIMSAVRRSFRLASDAEISIECNPGTVTDHKFAVYRNAGINRISIGLQSAVDEELKILGRIHTFDQFLKTYELARKNGFDNVNVDIMSSLPGQTAESFARTLQQLLRLKPEHISAYSLIIEKGTPFYDLYKFDAVKQQAGMQTVALPTEDEVYRMTKLTEQVLAEAGYVHYEV
;
A
#
# COMPACT_ATOMS: atom_id res chain seq x y z
N MET A 1 -14.08 29.08 18.41
CA MET A 1 -14.41 28.26 17.23
C MET A 1 -13.48 27.07 17.24
N SER A 2 -13.98 25.85 17.01
CA SER A 2 -13.11 24.67 16.90
C SER A 2 -12.17 24.84 15.70
N GLN A 3 -10.89 24.47 15.84
CA GLN A 3 -9.94 24.44 14.73
C GLN A 3 -10.48 23.50 13.64
N LYS A 4 -10.57 23.97 12.39
CA LYS A 4 -10.92 23.10 11.27
C LYS A 4 -9.74 22.21 10.94
N THR A 5 -9.99 20.91 10.75
CA THR A 5 -8.97 19.94 10.33
C THR A 5 -9.21 19.50 8.90
N MET A 6 -8.16 19.07 8.22
CA MET A 6 -8.19 18.47 6.90
C MET A 6 -7.12 17.39 6.77
N GLU A 7 -7.27 16.56 5.77
CA GLU A 7 -6.32 15.51 5.40
C GLU A 7 -5.80 15.81 3.99
N LEU A 8 -4.54 15.50 3.74
CA LEU A 8 -3.93 15.62 2.42
C LEU A 8 -3.66 14.24 1.84
N TYR A 9 -4.20 13.99 0.65
CA TYR A 9 -3.79 12.86 -0.18
C TYR A 9 -2.92 13.35 -1.33
N ILE A 10 -1.74 12.76 -1.48
CA ILE A 10 -0.79 13.05 -2.56
C ILE A 10 -0.69 11.82 -3.43
N HIS A 11 -1.15 11.92 -4.67
CA HIS A 11 -1.12 10.81 -5.61
C HIS A 11 0.19 10.76 -6.38
N ILE A 12 0.86 9.63 -6.37
CA ILE A 12 2.06 9.35 -7.18
C ILE A 12 1.74 8.19 -8.13
N PRO A 13 1.47 8.45 -9.43
CA PRO A 13 0.91 7.45 -10.34
C PRO A 13 1.94 6.47 -10.91
N PHE A 14 3.17 6.44 -10.40
CA PHE A 14 4.24 5.69 -11.03
C PHE A 14 4.50 4.34 -10.38
N CYS A 15 4.68 3.31 -11.22
CA CYS A 15 5.13 1.99 -10.84
C CYS A 15 6.32 1.57 -11.69
N VAL A 16 7.18 0.70 -11.17
CA VAL A 16 8.18 0.00 -11.98
C VAL A 16 7.49 -0.83 -13.06
N LYS A 17 6.42 -1.54 -12.64
CA LYS A 17 5.55 -2.35 -13.49
C LYS A 17 4.18 -2.43 -12.85
N LYS A 18 3.11 -2.32 -13.67
CA LYS A 18 1.73 -2.50 -13.18
C LYS A 18 1.44 -3.97 -12.92
N CYS A 19 0.87 -4.28 -11.76
CA CYS A 19 0.49 -5.64 -11.38
C CYS A 19 -0.73 -6.13 -12.20
N GLN A 20 -0.91 -7.45 -12.30
CA GLN A 20 -1.94 -8.07 -13.15
C GLN A 20 -3.38 -7.77 -12.69
N TYR A 21 -3.56 -7.49 -11.41
CA TYR A 21 -4.86 -7.23 -10.77
C TYR A 21 -5.18 -5.74 -10.58
N CYS A 22 -4.17 -4.87 -10.75
CA CYS A 22 -4.25 -3.49 -10.27
C CYS A 22 -5.11 -2.60 -11.18
N ASP A 23 -6.16 -2.02 -10.60
CA ASP A 23 -7.05 -1.06 -11.24
C ASP A 23 -6.71 0.41 -10.91
N PHE A 24 -5.77 0.64 -10.01
CA PHE A 24 -5.40 2.00 -9.63
C PHE A 24 -4.90 2.82 -10.81
N LEU A 25 -5.09 4.14 -10.74
CA LEU A 25 -4.55 5.09 -11.71
C LEU A 25 -3.02 5.12 -11.59
N SER A 26 -2.37 4.16 -12.24
CA SER A 26 -0.92 4.01 -12.18
C SER A 26 -0.36 3.43 -13.48
N PHE A 27 0.88 3.78 -13.80
CA PHE A 27 1.58 3.35 -15.01
C PHE A 27 3.10 3.41 -14.83
N ALA A 28 3.83 2.71 -15.70
CA ALA A 28 5.28 2.84 -15.77
C ALA A 28 5.64 4.12 -16.54
N ALA A 29 6.60 4.89 -16.04
CA ALA A 29 7.05 6.13 -16.68
C ALA A 29 8.59 6.25 -16.62
N ASP A 30 9.15 6.92 -17.59
CA ASP A 30 10.55 7.31 -17.60
C ASP A 30 10.81 8.47 -16.62
N GLU A 31 12.07 8.75 -16.37
CA GLU A 31 12.51 9.78 -15.43
C GLU A 31 12.04 11.19 -15.86
N ALA A 32 12.02 11.48 -17.17
CA ALA A 32 11.58 12.77 -17.66
C ALA A 32 10.09 13.03 -17.38
N THR A 33 9.25 12.02 -17.55
CA THR A 33 7.82 12.06 -17.20
C THR A 33 7.61 12.22 -15.70
N GLN A 34 8.38 11.50 -14.88
CA GLN A 34 8.33 11.63 -13.42
C GLN A 34 8.74 13.04 -12.97
N ALA A 35 9.82 13.60 -13.54
CA ALA A 35 10.30 14.95 -13.25
C ALA A 35 9.23 16.02 -13.58
N ALA A 36 8.63 15.93 -14.77
CA ALA A 36 7.57 16.85 -15.20
C ALA A 36 6.33 16.78 -14.28
N TYR A 37 5.97 15.56 -13.84
CA TYR A 37 4.89 15.36 -12.90
C TYR A 37 5.19 15.99 -11.53
N VAL A 38 6.38 15.73 -10.99
CA VAL A 38 6.79 16.30 -9.68
C VAL A 38 6.80 17.82 -9.74
N GLU A 39 7.30 18.40 -10.83
CA GLU A 39 7.26 19.86 -11.03
C GLU A 39 5.81 20.42 -11.05
N ALA A 40 4.89 19.72 -11.72
CA ALA A 40 3.48 20.09 -11.73
C ALA A 40 2.85 19.95 -10.32
N LEU A 41 3.14 18.86 -9.62
CA LEU A 41 2.66 18.62 -8.25
C LEU A 41 3.17 19.71 -7.27
N LEU A 42 4.43 20.13 -7.38
CA LEU A 42 4.98 21.20 -6.55
C LEU A 42 4.25 22.54 -6.80
N ARG A 43 3.88 22.85 -8.06
CA ARG A 43 3.06 24.02 -8.37
C ARG A 43 1.65 23.90 -7.81
N GLU A 44 1.04 22.72 -7.87
CA GLU A 44 -0.29 22.45 -7.31
C GLU A 44 -0.30 22.62 -5.80
N ILE A 45 0.68 22.06 -5.09
CA ILE A 45 0.85 22.21 -3.64
C ILE A 45 0.96 23.70 -3.27
N ALA A 46 1.78 24.46 -3.99
CA ALA A 46 1.95 25.89 -3.75
C ALA A 46 0.67 26.70 -4.04
N TYR A 47 -0.11 26.28 -5.03
CA TYR A 47 -1.38 26.92 -5.37
C TYR A 47 -2.46 26.71 -4.30
N TYR A 48 -2.61 25.49 -3.78
CA TYR A 48 -3.65 25.18 -2.80
C TYR A 48 -3.31 25.66 -1.38
N GLY A 49 -2.05 25.82 -1.02
CA GLY A 49 -1.63 26.22 0.32
C GLY A 49 -2.38 27.46 0.86
N PRO A 50 -2.40 28.61 0.16
CA PRO A 50 -3.12 29.80 0.60
C PRO A 50 -4.64 29.59 0.74
N HIS A 51 -5.23 28.72 -0.08
CA HIS A 51 -6.67 28.42 -0.03
C HIS A 51 -7.08 27.55 1.17
N CYS A 52 -6.10 26.91 1.82
CA CYS A 52 -6.30 26.03 2.95
C CYS A 52 -5.73 26.61 4.26
N SER A 53 -5.41 27.91 4.31
CA SER A 53 -4.77 28.57 5.46
C SER A 53 -5.54 28.45 6.78
N ASP A 54 -6.88 28.31 6.74
CA ASP A 54 -7.74 28.15 7.91
C ASP A 54 -7.78 26.73 8.46
N TYR A 55 -7.15 25.77 7.78
CA TYR A 55 -7.17 24.38 8.17
C TYR A 55 -5.85 23.97 8.83
N LEU A 56 -5.97 23.02 9.75
CA LEU A 56 -4.85 22.27 10.31
C LEU A 56 -4.84 20.89 9.68
N VAL A 57 -3.74 20.51 9.04
CA VAL A 57 -3.59 19.19 8.42
C VAL A 57 -3.26 18.17 9.50
N SER A 58 -4.15 17.22 9.74
CA SER A 58 -3.99 16.13 10.72
C SER A 58 -3.26 14.93 10.14
N THR A 59 -3.44 14.65 8.85
CA THR A 59 -2.78 13.54 8.17
C THR A 59 -2.32 13.91 6.77
N VAL A 60 -1.21 13.32 6.34
CA VAL A 60 -0.73 13.34 4.95
C VAL A 60 -0.55 11.90 4.50
N TYR A 61 -1.22 11.50 3.42
CA TYR A 61 -1.09 10.18 2.83
C TYR A 61 -0.52 10.28 1.42
N ILE A 62 0.63 9.66 1.19
CA ILE A 62 1.32 9.63 -0.10
C ILE A 62 1.15 8.22 -0.68
N GLY A 63 0.25 8.11 -1.65
CA GLY A 63 -0.17 6.83 -2.20
C GLY A 63 -0.33 6.83 -3.72
N GLY A 64 -0.95 5.78 -4.25
CA GLY A 64 -1.34 5.67 -5.65
C GLY A 64 -0.76 4.48 -6.39
N GLY A 65 0.32 4.67 -7.15
CA GLY A 65 1.06 3.60 -7.80
C GLY A 65 2.09 2.99 -6.86
N THR A 66 3.26 3.58 -6.84
CA THR A 66 4.38 3.21 -5.95
C THR A 66 5.17 4.47 -5.60
N PRO A 67 4.73 5.26 -4.60
CA PRO A 67 5.41 6.49 -4.22
C PRO A 67 6.90 6.31 -3.92
N SER A 68 7.26 5.17 -3.34
CA SER A 68 8.65 4.81 -3.07
C SER A 68 9.49 4.53 -4.32
N TRP A 69 8.90 4.53 -5.52
CA TRP A 69 9.64 4.47 -6.78
C TRP A 69 10.27 5.81 -7.17
N LEU A 70 9.69 6.95 -6.73
CA LEU A 70 10.33 8.25 -6.90
C LEU A 70 11.70 8.28 -6.22
N THR A 71 12.59 9.14 -6.71
CA THR A 71 13.87 9.39 -6.02
C THR A 71 13.64 10.01 -4.64
N GLU A 72 14.56 9.82 -3.74
CA GLU A 72 14.51 10.40 -2.40
C GLU A 72 14.55 11.94 -2.43
N GLU A 73 15.24 12.53 -3.39
CA GLU A 73 15.33 13.97 -3.57
C GLU A 73 13.95 14.56 -3.94
N TRP A 74 13.22 13.92 -4.85
CA TRP A 74 11.87 14.37 -5.21
C TRP A 74 10.90 14.23 -4.04
N MET A 75 10.99 13.16 -3.28
CA MET A 75 10.15 12.99 -2.09
C MET A 75 10.47 14.06 -1.03
N ALA A 76 11.74 14.36 -0.80
CA ALA A 76 12.15 15.44 0.10
C ALA A 76 11.65 16.81 -0.38
N GLN A 77 11.67 17.09 -1.68
CA GLN A 77 11.13 18.34 -2.27
C GLN A 77 9.61 18.44 -2.08
N ILE A 78 8.86 17.36 -2.32
CA ILE A 78 7.40 17.29 -2.11
C ILE A 78 7.08 17.58 -0.64
N MET A 79 7.73 16.90 0.30
CA MET A 79 7.50 17.10 1.73
C MET A 79 7.89 18.50 2.19
N SER A 80 8.97 19.06 1.65
CA SER A 80 9.36 20.45 1.89
C SER A 80 8.29 21.44 1.39
N ALA A 81 7.73 21.20 0.21
CA ALA A 81 6.65 22.02 -0.34
C ALA A 81 5.38 21.93 0.52
N VAL A 82 4.99 20.72 0.95
CA VAL A 82 3.85 20.51 1.87
C VAL A 82 4.02 21.32 3.16
N ARG A 83 5.19 21.23 3.80
CA ARG A 83 5.47 21.97 5.06
C ARG A 83 5.48 23.47 4.90
N ARG A 84 5.88 23.99 3.72
CA ARG A 84 5.83 25.44 3.44
C ARG A 84 4.42 25.95 3.13
N SER A 85 3.59 25.08 2.53
CA SER A 85 2.27 25.48 2.00
C SER A 85 1.13 25.23 2.98
N PHE A 86 1.25 24.23 3.87
CA PHE A 86 0.18 23.83 4.77
C PHE A 86 0.63 23.85 6.24
N ARG A 87 -0.33 24.12 7.12
CA ARG A 87 -0.13 24.04 8.57
C ARG A 87 -0.34 22.59 9.00
N LEU A 88 0.75 21.87 9.25
CA LEU A 88 0.68 20.50 9.77
C LEU A 88 0.49 20.54 11.30
N ALA A 89 -0.34 19.64 11.84
CA ALA A 89 -0.39 19.38 13.27
C ALA A 89 0.97 18.85 13.75
N SER A 90 1.32 19.13 14.99
CA SER A 90 2.60 18.70 15.57
C SER A 90 2.74 17.18 15.66
N ASP A 91 1.60 16.47 15.73
CA ASP A 91 1.42 15.04 15.80
C ASP A 91 0.84 14.45 14.51
N ALA A 92 0.88 15.19 13.40
CA ALA A 92 0.35 14.73 12.12
C ALA A 92 0.94 13.37 11.71
N GLU A 93 0.08 12.43 11.35
CA GLU A 93 0.52 11.21 10.69
C GLU A 93 0.89 11.51 9.24
N ILE A 94 2.10 11.13 8.85
CA ILE A 94 2.59 11.27 7.47
C ILE A 94 2.97 9.90 6.96
N SER A 95 2.08 9.33 6.15
CA SER A 95 2.19 7.97 5.61
C SER A 95 2.69 7.96 4.19
N ILE A 96 3.51 6.95 3.84
CA ILE A 96 3.93 6.66 2.45
C ILE A 96 3.78 5.19 2.13
N GLU A 97 3.27 4.90 0.92
CA GLU A 97 3.23 3.54 0.37
C GLU A 97 4.58 3.15 -0.21
N CYS A 98 5.04 1.96 0.16
CA CYS A 98 6.30 1.39 -0.28
C CYS A 98 6.10 0.00 -0.88
N ASN A 99 6.73 -0.26 -2.02
CA ASN A 99 6.87 -1.62 -2.52
C ASN A 99 8.24 -2.20 -2.13
N PRO A 100 8.30 -3.48 -1.72
CA PRO A 100 9.57 -4.14 -1.44
C PRO A 100 10.55 -4.02 -2.62
N GLY A 101 11.81 -3.76 -2.32
CA GLY A 101 12.86 -3.58 -3.32
C GLY A 101 12.95 -2.19 -3.96
N THR A 102 12.04 -1.25 -3.66
CA THR A 102 12.11 0.14 -4.17
C THR A 102 12.76 1.11 -3.19
N VAL A 103 13.08 0.67 -1.99
CA VAL A 103 13.67 1.49 -0.93
C VAL A 103 15.01 0.96 -0.46
N THR A 104 15.91 1.89 -0.14
CA THR A 104 17.23 1.63 0.43
C THR A 104 17.31 2.17 1.85
N ASP A 105 18.36 1.82 2.58
CA ASP A 105 18.65 2.38 3.91
C ASP A 105 18.70 3.92 3.87
N HIS A 106 19.40 4.48 2.86
CA HIS A 106 19.50 5.92 2.64
C HIS A 106 18.13 6.56 2.37
N LYS A 107 17.31 5.94 1.52
CA LYS A 107 15.98 6.44 1.19
C LYS A 107 15.07 6.51 2.42
N PHE A 108 15.09 5.49 3.28
CA PHE A 108 14.36 5.53 4.55
C PHE A 108 14.86 6.62 5.51
N ALA A 109 16.18 6.83 5.58
CA ALA A 109 16.74 7.93 6.37
C ALA A 109 16.26 9.30 5.84
N VAL A 110 16.21 9.50 4.53
CA VAL A 110 15.66 10.73 3.92
C VAL A 110 14.17 10.89 4.24
N TYR A 111 13.37 9.82 4.18
CA TYR A 111 11.95 9.85 4.51
C TYR A 111 11.73 10.28 5.98
N ARG A 112 12.49 9.70 6.92
CA ARG A 112 12.44 10.11 8.34
C ARG A 112 12.79 11.58 8.51
N ASN A 113 13.87 12.05 7.89
CA ASN A 113 14.30 13.45 7.94
C ASN A 113 13.26 14.40 7.32
N ALA A 114 12.55 13.96 6.28
CA ALA A 114 11.43 14.68 5.69
C ALA A 114 10.17 14.66 6.56
N GLY A 115 10.19 13.93 7.70
CA GLY A 115 9.12 13.83 8.68
C GLY A 115 8.03 12.84 8.36
N ILE A 116 8.26 11.91 7.41
CA ILE A 116 7.41 10.74 7.22
C ILE A 116 7.57 9.85 8.46
N ASN A 117 6.45 9.45 9.07
CA ASN A 117 6.45 8.72 10.34
C ASN A 117 5.68 7.40 10.30
N ARG A 118 5.01 7.08 9.18
CA ARG A 118 4.33 5.80 8.94
C ARG A 118 4.67 5.25 7.56
N ILE A 119 4.93 3.94 7.47
CA ILE A 119 5.20 3.24 6.20
C ILE A 119 4.12 2.19 5.98
N SER A 120 3.54 2.15 4.76
CA SER A 120 2.69 1.04 4.31
C SER A 120 3.46 0.20 3.30
N ILE A 121 3.65 -1.11 3.58
CA ILE A 121 4.45 -2.00 2.75
C ILE A 121 3.54 -3.04 2.10
N GLY A 122 3.48 -3.04 0.77
CA GLY A 122 2.70 -4.00 -0.01
C GLY A 122 3.36 -5.37 -0.09
N LEU A 123 3.13 -6.25 0.91
CA LEU A 123 3.57 -7.65 0.88
C LEU A 123 2.73 -8.48 -0.09
N GLN A 124 1.42 -8.43 0.05
CA GLN A 124 0.37 -9.18 -0.64
C GLN A 124 0.32 -10.67 -0.25
N SER A 125 1.42 -11.40 -0.32
CA SER A 125 1.55 -12.81 0.10
C SER A 125 2.98 -13.12 0.56
N ALA A 126 3.12 -14.04 1.53
CA ALA A 126 4.39 -14.62 1.93
C ALA A 126 4.78 -15.85 1.09
N VAL A 127 4.02 -16.15 0.02
CA VAL A 127 4.26 -17.27 -0.90
C VAL A 127 4.70 -16.71 -2.24
N ASP A 128 5.94 -16.98 -2.64
CA ASP A 128 6.54 -16.39 -3.86
C ASP A 128 5.80 -16.78 -5.15
N GLU A 129 5.19 -17.97 -5.21
CA GLU A 129 4.36 -18.40 -6.33
C GLU A 129 3.11 -17.53 -6.48
N GLU A 130 2.46 -17.16 -5.36
CA GLU A 130 1.31 -16.24 -5.36
C GLU A 130 1.73 -14.83 -5.80
N LEU A 131 2.91 -14.35 -5.35
CA LEU A 131 3.47 -13.07 -5.81
C LEU A 131 3.71 -13.05 -7.32
N LYS A 132 4.23 -14.14 -7.89
CA LYS A 132 4.44 -14.28 -9.34
C LYS A 132 3.11 -14.23 -10.12
N ILE A 133 2.08 -14.90 -9.63
CA ILE A 133 0.73 -14.86 -10.22
C ILE A 133 0.19 -13.43 -10.23
N LEU A 134 0.34 -12.69 -9.14
CA LEU A 134 -0.05 -11.28 -9.04
C LEU A 134 0.75 -10.36 -9.99
N GLY A 135 1.86 -10.83 -10.56
CA GLY A 135 2.78 -10.01 -11.35
C GLY A 135 3.66 -9.09 -10.48
N ARG A 136 3.81 -9.43 -9.18
CA ARG A 136 4.73 -8.71 -8.29
C ARG A 136 6.18 -8.98 -8.69
N ILE A 137 7.02 -7.96 -8.54
CA ILE A 137 8.43 -7.99 -8.92
C ILE A 137 9.35 -8.35 -7.74
N HIS A 138 8.80 -8.46 -6.54
CA HIS A 138 9.53 -8.79 -5.32
C HIS A 138 9.24 -10.21 -4.84
N THR A 139 10.12 -10.71 -3.97
CA THR A 139 9.97 -11.95 -3.22
C THR A 139 9.68 -11.66 -1.75
N PHE A 140 9.26 -12.69 -1.00
CA PHE A 140 9.08 -12.58 0.45
C PHE A 140 10.38 -12.16 1.17
N ASP A 141 11.54 -12.68 0.75
CA ASP A 141 12.83 -12.26 1.31
C ASP A 141 13.14 -10.78 1.08
N GLN A 142 12.77 -10.23 -0.07
CA GLN A 142 12.93 -8.79 -0.34
C GLN A 142 11.98 -7.95 0.52
N PHE A 143 10.77 -8.44 0.79
CA PHE A 143 9.87 -7.81 1.74
C PHE A 143 10.47 -7.81 3.16
N LEU A 144 11.00 -8.94 3.65
CA LEU A 144 11.64 -9.02 4.98
C LEU A 144 12.76 -7.99 5.12
N LYS A 145 13.65 -7.90 4.11
CA LYS A 145 14.73 -6.90 4.09
C LYS A 145 14.19 -5.47 4.13
N THR A 146 13.13 -5.19 3.38
CA THR A 146 12.50 -3.86 3.38
C THR A 146 11.89 -3.52 4.74
N TYR A 147 11.22 -4.48 5.37
CA TYR A 147 10.64 -4.34 6.71
C TYR A 147 11.74 -4.07 7.76
N GLU A 148 12.82 -4.86 7.76
CA GLU A 148 13.97 -4.68 8.65
C GLU A 148 14.63 -3.31 8.47
N LEU A 149 14.80 -2.84 7.22
CA LEU A 149 15.34 -1.51 6.94
C LEU A 149 14.43 -0.40 7.47
N ALA A 150 13.10 -0.54 7.35
CA ALA A 150 12.15 0.41 7.93
C ALA A 150 12.34 0.48 9.46
N ARG A 151 12.35 -0.65 10.15
CA ARG A 151 12.57 -0.73 11.60
C ARG A 151 13.92 -0.15 12.02
N LYS A 152 15.00 -0.50 11.32
CA LYS A 152 16.35 0.03 11.56
C LYS A 152 16.39 1.56 11.48
N ASN A 153 15.60 2.15 10.58
CA ASN A 153 15.49 3.60 10.42
C ASN A 153 14.49 4.26 11.37
N GLY A 154 13.99 3.55 12.38
CA GLY A 154 13.14 4.09 13.43
C GLY A 154 11.69 4.31 13.00
N PHE A 155 11.18 3.54 12.04
CA PHE A 155 9.74 3.50 11.75
C PHE A 155 9.07 2.51 12.70
N ASP A 156 8.40 3.05 13.71
CA ASP A 156 7.66 2.29 14.73
C ASP A 156 6.16 2.15 14.38
N ASN A 157 5.71 2.78 13.31
CA ASN A 157 4.36 2.64 12.76
C ASN A 157 4.46 2.11 11.32
N VAL A 158 4.32 0.79 11.21
CA VAL A 158 4.41 0.08 9.92
C VAL A 158 3.11 -0.67 9.67
N ASN A 159 2.49 -0.37 8.53
CA ASN A 159 1.40 -1.17 7.98
C ASN A 159 1.95 -2.19 6.98
N VAL A 160 1.31 -3.36 6.94
CA VAL A 160 1.58 -4.37 5.91
C VAL A 160 0.28 -4.75 5.23
N ASP A 161 0.27 -4.64 3.89
CA ASP A 161 -0.87 -5.03 3.08
C ASP A 161 -0.76 -6.50 2.68
N ILE A 162 -1.82 -7.28 2.88
CA ILE A 162 -1.95 -8.67 2.45
C ILE A 162 -3.25 -8.91 1.70
N MET A 163 -3.19 -9.83 0.76
CA MET A 163 -4.34 -10.18 -0.08
C MET A 163 -4.75 -11.63 0.11
N SER A 164 -6.03 -11.84 0.32
CA SER A 164 -6.67 -13.15 0.24
C SER A 164 -7.35 -13.39 -1.11
N SER A 165 -7.83 -14.59 -1.32
CA SER A 165 -8.63 -14.99 -2.49
C SER A 165 -7.86 -14.92 -3.83
N LEU A 166 -6.55 -15.12 -3.79
CA LEU A 166 -5.70 -15.13 -4.98
C LEU A 166 -5.96 -16.38 -5.84
N PRO A 167 -5.70 -16.33 -7.15
CA PRO A 167 -5.81 -17.52 -7.99
C PRO A 167 -4.95 -18.67 -7.47
N GLY A 168 -5.55 -19.83 -7.24
CA GLY A 168 -4.92 -21.02 -6.65
C GLY A 168 -4.64 -20.97 -5.16
N GLN A 169 -4.98 -19.87 -4.47
CA GLN A 169 -4.79 -19.76 -3.03
C GLN A 169 -5.80 -20.62 -2.26
N THR A 170 -5.34 -21.24 -1.19
CA THR A 170 -6.16 -21.98 -0.23
C THR A 170 -6.11 -21.32 1.15
N ALA A 171 -7.05 -21.67 2.03
CA ALA A 171 -7.01 -21.19 3.43
C ALA A 171 -5.70 -21.56 4.12
N GLU A 172 -5.10 -22.73 3.81
CA GLU A 172 -3.82 -23.17 4.38
C GLU A 172 -2.64 -22.34 3.86
N SER A 173 -2.62 -21.97 2.55
CA SER A 173 -1.56 -21.11 2.01
C SER A 173 -1.67 -19.69 2.55
N PHE A 174 -2.89 -19.18 2.68
CA PHE A 174 -3.14 -17.87 3.30
C PHE A 174 -2.80 -17.85 4.79
N ALA A 175 -3.09 -18.94 5.54
CA ALA A 175 -2.68 -19.09 6.92
C ALA A 175 -1.15 -18.96 7.10
N ARG A 176 -0.36 -19.50 6.17
CA ARG A 176 1.11 -19.31 6.19
C ARG A 176 1.49 -17.84 6.08
N THR A 177 0.82 -17.07 5.20
CA THR A 177 1.05 -15.62 5.08
C THR A 177 0.75 -14.91 6.40
N LEU A 178 -0.39 -15.18 7.02
CA LEU A 178 -0.76 -14.60 8.33
C LEU A 178 0.27 -14.95 9.41
N GLN A 179 0.68 -16.22 9.50
CA GLN A 179 1.68 -16.67 10.49
C GLN A 179 3.04 -15.99 10.31
N GLN A 180 3.51 -15.83 9.08
CA GLN A 180 4.78 -15.13 8.82
C GLN A 180 4.67 -13.65 9.18
N LEU A 181 3.55 -13.00 8.84
CA LEU A 181 3.30 -11.61 9.15
C LEU A 181 3.27 -11.35 10.67
N LEU A 182 2.58 -12.19 11.43
CA LEU A 182 2.47 -12.04 12.88
C LEU A 182 3.79 -12.14 13.63
N ARG A 183 4.79 -12.85 13.08
CA ARG A 183 6.15 -12.89 13.65
C ARG A 183 6.85 -11.53 13.60
N LEU A 184 6.47 -10.68 12.65
CA LEU A 184 7.06 -9.35 12.45
C LEU A 184 6.41 -8.30 13.36
N LYS A 185 5.19 -8.57 13.86
CA LYS A 185 4.42 -7.68 14.74
C LYS A 185 4.29 -6.25 14.18
N PRO A 186 3.75 -6.07 12.96
CA PRO A 186 3.46 -4.72 12.48
C PRO A 186 2.37 -4.07 13.36
N GLU A 187 2.37 -2.75 13.44
CA GLU A 187 1.37 -2.00 14.21
C GLU A 187 0.01 -1.99 13.52
N HIS A 188 0.00 -2.19 12.19
CA HIS A 188 -1.22 -2.19 11.40
C HIS A 188 -1.14 -3.25 10.30
N ILE A 189 -2.29 -3.82 9.94
CA ILE A 189 -2.43 -4.79 8.86
C ILE A 189 -3.63 -4.40 8.02
N SER A 190 -3.43 -4.23 6.72
CA SER A 190 -4.51 -4.10 5.73
C SER A 190 -4.70 -5.47 5.08
N ALA A 191 -5.79 -6.16 5.42
CA ALA A 191 -6.13 -7.46 4.86
C ALA A 191 -7.37 -7.33 3.99
N TYR A 192 -7.26 -7.63 2.71
CA TYR A 192 -8.37 -7.52 1.76
C TYR A 192 -8.37 -8.65 0.75
N SER A 193 -9.56 -8.95 0.21
CA SER A 193 -9.74 -9.98 -0.82
C SER A 193 -9.46 -9.42 -2.21
N LEU A 194 -8.90 -10.25 -3.09
CA LEU A 194 -8.77 -9.93 -4.51
C LEU A 194 -10.15 -9.71 -5.13
N ILE A 195 -10.31 -8.58 -5.80
CA ILE A 195 -11.46 -8.29 -6.67
C ILE A 195 -10.97 -8.30 -8.12
N ILE A 196 -11.75 -8.92 -9.01
CA ILE A 196 -11.43 -9.00 -10.44
C ILE A 196 -12.03 -7.79 -11.15
N GLU A 197 -11.22 -6.74 -11.28
CA GLU A 197 -11.64 -5.45 -11.84
C GLU A 197 -11.54 -5.41 -13.37
N LYS A 198 -12.58 -4.84 -13.99
CA LYS A 198 -12.64 -4.66 -15.45
C LYS A 198 -11.53 -3.74 -15.93
N GLY A 199 -10.85 -4.13 -17.00
CA GLY A 199 -9.72 -3.37 -17.56
C GLY A 199 -8.35 -3.85 -17.07
N THR A 200 -8.32 -4.84 -16.17
CA THR A 200 -7.10 -5.48 -15.72
C THR A 200 -6.78 -6.75 -16.50
N PRO A 201 -5.52 -7.19 -16.61
CA PRO A 201 -5.20 -8.51 -17.16
C PRO A 201 -5.90 -9.66 -16.44
N PHE A 202 -6.10 -9.56 -15.13
CA PHE A 202 -6.85 -10.57 -14.36
C PHE A 202 -8.32 -10.66 -14.77
N TYR A 203 -8.94 -9.56 -15.18
CA TYR A 203 -10.29 -9.62 -15.73
C TYR A 203 -10.37 -10.49 -16.97
N ASP A 204 -9.43 -10.32 -17.88
CA ASP A 204 -9.42 -11.12 -19.11
C ASP A 204 -9.22 -12.61 -18.83
N LEU A 205 -8.41 -12.96 -17.83
CA LEU A 205 -8.12 -14.32 -17.41
C LEU A 205 -9.25 -14.97 -16.58
N TYR A 206 -9.84 -14.21 -15.63
CA TYR A 206 -10.65 -14.79 -14.56
C TYR A 206 -12.10 -14.30 -14.50
N LYS A 207 -12.57 -13.45 -15.41
CA LYS A 207 -13.95 -12.91 -15.40
C LYS A 207 -15.04 -13.98 -15.30
N PHE A 208 -14.88 -15.12 -15.98
CA PHE A 208 -15.85 -16.21 -15.91
C PHE A 208 -15.80 -16.96 -14.59
N ASP A 209 -14.61 -17.12 -14.01
CA ASP A 209 -14.45 -17.70 -12.68
C ASP A 209 -15.01 -16.76 -11.60
N ALA A 210 -14.82 -15.45 -11.74
CA ALA A 210 -15.39 -14.46 -10.83
C ALA A 210 -16.93 -14.50 -10.82
N VAL A 211 -17.56 -14.64 -11.98
CA VAL A 211 -19.03 -14.83 -12.08
C VAL A 211 -19.48 -16.12 -11.41
N LYS A 212 -18.76 -17.23 -11.61
CA LYS A 212 -19.06 -18.50 -10.94
C LYS A 212 -18.89 -18.41 -9.43
N GLN A 213 -17.81 -17.79 -8.97
CA GLN A 213 -17.54 -17.55 -7.53
C GLN A 213 -18.71 -16.80 -6.88
N GLN A 214 -19.13 -15.67 -7.47
CA GLN A 214 -20.26 -14.88 -6.97
C GLN A 214 -21.60 -15.63 -6.98
N ALA A 215 -21.74 -16.62 -7.88
CA ALA A 215 -22.92 -17.48 -7.95
C ALA A 215 -22.84 -18.74 -7.06
N GLY A 216 -21.80 -18.86 -6.22
CA GLY A 216 -21.56 -20.04 -5.36
C GLY A 216 -21.27 -21.32 -6.16
N MET A 217 -20.80 -21.18 -7.42
CA MET A 217 -20.49 -22.30 -8.31
C MET A 217 -19.01 -22.70 -8.20
N GLN A 218 -18.70 -23.90 -8.67
CA GLN A 218 -17.32 -24.36 -8.77
C GLN A 218 -16.51 -23.51 -9.74
N THR A 219 -15.36 -23.03 -9.28
CA THR A 219 -14.38 -22.24 -10.02
C THR A 219 -13.23 -23.14 -10.50
N VAL A 220 -12.40 -22.64 -11.41
CA VAL A 220 -11.23 -23.36 -11.92
C VAL A 220 -9.94 -22.85 -11.28
N ALA A 221 -9.77 -21.54 -11.26
CA ALA A 221 -8.56 -20.89 -10.76
C ALA A 221 -8.80 -20.04 -9.51
N LEU A 222 -9.92 -19.34 -9.42
CA LEU A 222 -10.25 -18.56 -8.22
C LEU A 222 -10.74 -19.49 -7.10
N PRO A 223 -10.50 -19.16 -5.83
CA PRO A 223 -11.12 -19.87 -4.71
C PRO A 223 -12.66 -19.85 -4.83
N THR A 224 -13.32 -20.89 -4.35
CA THR A 224 -14.80 -20.89 -4.24
C THR A 224 -15.27 -19.88 -3.19
N GLU A 225 -16.56 -19.51 -3.22
CA GLU A 225 -17.15 -18.62 -2.20
C GLU A 225 -16.93 -19.14 -0.78
N ASP A 226 -17.09 -20.46 -0.57
CA ASP A 226 -16.83 -21.10 0.73
C ASP A 226 -15.36 -20.92 1.17
N GLU A 227 -14.42 -21.02 0.25
CA GLU A 227 -12.99 -20.85 0.55
C GLU A 227 -12.66 -19.39 0.86
N VAL A 228 -13.27 -18.43 0.14
CA VAL A 228 -13.17 -16.99 0.45
C VAL A 228 -13.69 -16.72 1.86
N TYR A 229 -14.86 -17.26 2.19
CA TYR A 229 -15.44 -17.11 3.53
C TYR A 229 -14.52 -17.70 4.62
N ARG A 230 -13.91 -18.88 4.38
CA ARG A 230 -12.95 -19.49 5.32
C ARG A 230 -11.73 -18.58 5.53
N MET A 231 -11.16 -18.00 4.46
CA MET A 231 -10.02 -17.08 4.58
C MET A 231 -10.40 -15.82 5.37
N THR A 232 -11.61 -15.27 5.14
CA THR A 232 -12.10 -14.11 5.90
C THR A 232 -12.22 -14.44 7.39
N LYS A 233 -12.86 -15.56 7.72
CA LYS A 233 -13.00 -15.99 9.14
C LYS A 233 -11.67 -16.31 9.79
N LEU A 234 -10.74 -16.89 9.04
CA LEU A 234 -9.38 -17.15 9.50
C LEU A 234 -8.65 -15.83 9.82
N THR A 235 -8.79 -14.81 8.95
CA THR A 235 -8.20 -13.49 9.17
C THR A 235 -8.72 -12.87 10.46
N GLU A 236 -10.05 -12.79 10.63
CA GLU A 236 -10.69 -12.25 11.82
C GLU A 236 -10.19 -12.94 13.09
N GLN A 237 -10.22 -14.28 13.09
CA GLN A 237 -9.82 -15.08 14.27
C GLN A 237 -8.33 -14.90 14.60
N VAL A 238 -7.46 -15.13 13.63
CA VAL A 238 -6.00 -15.14 13.84
C VAL A 238 -5.48 -13.77 14.26
N LEU A 239 -6.01 -12.70 13.66
CA LEU A 239 -5.61 -11.34 14.02
C LEU A 239 -6.15 -10.92 15.39
N ALA A 240 -7.41 -11.29 15.73
CA ALA A 240 -7.98 -11.04 17.05
C ALA A 240 -7.20 -11.79 18.15
N GLU A 241 -6.87 -13.07 17.95
CA GLU A 241 -6.05 -13.87 18.89
C GLU A 241 -4.64 -13.26 19.08
N ALA A 242 -4.11 -12.59 18.07
CA ALA A 242 -2.83 -11.86 18.13
C ALA A 242 -2.94 -10.45 18.74
N GLY A 243 -4.15 -10.01 19.13
CA GLY A 243 -4.40 -8.74 19.80
C GLY A 243 -4.68 -7.57 18.86
N TYR A 244 -4.87 -7.80 17.55
CA TYR A 244 -5.31 -6.77 16.63
C TYR A 244 -6.81 -6.49 16.78
N VAL A 245 -7.17 -5.22 16.66
CA VAL A 245 -8.56 -4.77 16.68
C VAL A 245 -9.03 -4.51 15.25
N HIS A 246 -10.11 -5.18 14.85
CA HIS A 246 -10.76 -4.94 13.57
C HIS A 246 -11.61 -3.66 13.67
N TYR A 247 -11.39 -2.68 12.82
CA TYR A 247 -12.08 -1.38 12.89
C TYR A 247 -12.70 -0.95 11.56
N GLU A 248 -12.34 -1.61 10.46
CA GLU A 248 -12.85 -1.34 9.13
C GLU A 248 -13.33 -2.63 8.47
N VAL A 249 -14.46 -2.57 7.73
CA VAL A 249 -15.14 -3.73 7.13
C VAL A 249 -14.90 -3.74 5.62
#